data_a8fc239bb8442234f988dbdd4a1a4be7
#
_entry.id   a8fc239bb8442234f988dbdd4a1a4be7
#
_cell.length_a   1.000
_cell.length_b   1.000
_cell.length_c   1.000
_cell.angle_alpha   90.00
_cell.angle_beta   90.00
_cell.angle_gamma   90.00
#
_symmetry.space_group_name_H-M   'P 1'
#
loop_
_entity.id
_entity.type
_entity.pdbx_description
1 polymer ?
#
loop_
_entity_poly.entity_id
_entity_poly.type
_entity_poly.pdbx_seq_one_letter_code
_entity_poly.pdbx_strand_id
1 'polypeptide(L)'
;MSLIDHRAFDLALRPDVKKCAACRNGRALPFAFTMAFQPIIDLARQEVWGYEALVRGEGGEPACAILEQVDAQTVYAFDQACRIRAIELFAALSPPGSTAKLSINFKPNAVYEPAACIRATLDAAERTGFDRTRLMFEFTEDERMQDVGHVRRIIEAYRRFGFMTALDDFGAGYAGLSLLSDMTPDLIKLDMSLVRGIDTSPARQAIVQGLVVMARALGIHCLAEGLETREEVATVRALGITLAQGFYFAQPATAYLPEPRFD
;
A
#
# COMPACT_ATOMS: atom_id res chain seq x y z
N MET A 1 -7.12 -21.23 -9.20
CA MET A 1 -7.91 -21.24 -7.96
C MET A 1 -6.96 -21.66 -6.84
N SER A 2 -6.27 -20.71 -6.23
CA SER A 2 -5.29 -20.98 -5.14
C SER A 2 -6.05 -21.29 -3.87
N LEU A 3 -5.82 -22.45 -3.28
CA LEU A 3 -6.31 -22.83 -1.97
C LEU A 3 -5.67 -21.86 -0.95
N ILE A 4 -6.48 -20.93 -0.43
CA ILE A 4 -6.10 -20.07 0.69
C ILE A 4 -5.69 -21.02 1.83
N ASP A 5 -4.46 -20.86 2.34
CA ASP A 5 -3.97 -21.69 3.43
C ASP A 5 -4.69 -21.32 4.74
N HIS A 6 -5.84 -21.96 4.97
CA HIS A 6 -6.64 -21.81 6.19
C HIS A 6 -5.85 -22.07 7.47
N ARG A 7 -4.74 -22.86 7.40
CA ARG A 7 -3.92 -23.18 8.59
C ARG A 7 -3.15 -21.96 9.11
N ALA A 8 -2.67 -21.09 8.21
CA ALA A 8 -1.99 -19.85 8.61
C ALA A 8 -2.96 -18.87 9.29
N PHE A 9 -4.20 -18.82 8.80
CA PHE A 9 -5.28 -18.02 9.38
C PHE A 9 -5.66 -18.53 10.77
N ASP A 10 -5.91 -19.83 10.93
CA ASP A 10 -6.22 -20.45 12.22
C ASP A 10 -5.10 -20.25 13.25
N LEU A 11 -3.83 -20.21 12.82
CA LEU A 11 -2.70 -19.98 13.72
C LEU A 11 -2.68 -18.54 14.25
N ALA A 12 -3.01 -17.54 13.41
CA ALA A 12 -3.05 -16.13 13.81
C ALA A 12 -4.23 -15.81 14.76
N LEU A 13 -5.32 -16.56 14.64
CA LEU A 13 -6.52 -16.40 15.49
C LEU A 13 -6.51 -17.23 16.77
N ARG A 14 -5.49 -18.08 17.00
CA ARG A 14 -5.40 -18.85 18.24
C ARG A 14 -5.25 -17.91 19.45
N PRO A 15 -6.06 -18.10 20.50
CA PRO A 15 -6.02 -17.25 21.70
C PRO A 15 -4.69 -17.34 22.46
N ASP A 16 -3.91 -18.37 22.24
CA ASP A 16 -2.62 -18.65 22.88
C ASP A 16 -1.40 -18.01 22.19
N VAL A 17 -1.56 -17.45 20.98
CA VAL A 17 -0.50 -16.65 20.35
C VAL A 17 -0.34 -15.36 21.16
N LYS A 18 0.65 -15.30 22.02
CA LYS A 18 0.97 -14.15 22.86
C LYS A 18 1.22 -12.93 21.97
N LYS A 19 0.61 -11.78 22.32
CA LYS A 19 0.99 -10.50 21.72
C LYS A 19 2.51 -10.36 21.79
N CYS A 20 3.17 -9.90 20.73
CA CYS A 20 4.61 -9.65 20.76
C CYS A 20 4.95 -8.61 21.84
N ALA A 21 6.19 -8.56 22.30
CA ALA A 21 6.58 -7.66 23.40
C ALA A 21 6.29 -6.18 23.06
N ALA A 22 6.50 -5.78 21.80
CA ALA A 22 6.19 -4.43 21.31
C ALA A 22 4.69 -4.11 21.35
N CYS A 23 3.82 -5.08 21.00
CA CYS A 23 2.36 -4.92 21.10
C CYS A 23 1.84 -4.87 22.55
N ARG A 24 2.57 -5.43 23.50
CA ARG A 24 2.21 -5.39 24.93
C ARG A 24 2.61 -4.09 25.62
N ASN A 25 3.71 -3.48 25.16
CA ASN A 25 4.28 -2.29 25.77
C ASN A 25 3.89 -1.00 25.03
N GLY A 26 2.97 -1.07 24.04
CA GLY A 26 2.55 0.08 23.23
C GLY A 26 2.00 1.20 24.10
N ARG A 27 2.70 2.33 24.15
CA ARG A 27 2.14 3.58 24.67
C ARG A 27 0.99 4.02 23.77
N ALA A 28 -0.06 4.56 24.37
CA ALA A 28 -1.08 5.29 23.62
C ALA A 28 -0.37 6.41 22.83
N LEU A 29 -0.79 6.63 21.60
CA LEU A 29 -0.23 7.71 20.78
C LEU A 29 -0.59 9.05 21.46
N PRO A 30 0.37 9.97 21.61
CA PRO A 30 0.13 11.27 22.25
C PRO A 30 -0.56 12.27 21.32
N PHE A 31 -0.92 11.86 20.10
CA PHE A 31 -1.56 12.67 19.08
C PHE A 31 -2.70 11.91 18.42
N ALA A 32 -3.67 12.66 17.89
CA ALA A 32 -4.77 12.12 17.09
C ALA A 32 -4.45 12.22 15.59
N PHE A 33 -5.00 11.30 14.82
CA PHE A 33 -4.86 11.28 13.35
C PHE A 33 -6.06 10.59 12.70
N THR A 34 -6.22 10.84 11.43
CA THR A 34 -7.22 10.22 10.57
C THR A 34 -6.58 9.78 9.24
N MET A 35 -7.38 9.28 8.30
CA MET A 35 -6.91 8.88 6.98
C MET A 35 -7.59 9.73 5.90
N ALA A 36 -6.81 10.10 4.89
CA ALA A 36 -7.33 10.49 3.59
C ALA A 36 -7.23 9.31 2.64
N PHE A 37 -8.08 9.30 1.61
CA PHE A 37 -8.07 8.26 0.60
C PHE A 37 -7.85 8.87 -0.77
N GLN A 38 -6.96 8.25 -1.57
CA GLN A 38 -6.71 8.62 -2.95
C GLN A 38 -7.04 7.44 -3.87
N PRO A 39 -7.84 7.62 -4.93
CA PRO A 39 -8.23 6.53 -5.81
C PRO A 39 -7.06 6.04 -6.66
N ILE A 40 -6.98 4.73 -6.81
CA ILE A 40 -6.17 4.01 -7.77
C ILE A 40 -7.10 3.55 -8.89
N ILE A 41 -6.75 3.85 -10.12
CA ILE A 41 -7.61 3.69 -11.30
C ILE A 41 -7.15 2.52 -12.15
N ASP A 42 -8.08 1.66 -12.57
CA ASP A 42 -7.89 0.75 -13.70
C ASP A 42 -8.13 1.53 -15.00
N LEU A 43 -7.06 1.81 -15.74
CA LEU A 43 -7.09 2.58 -16.99
C LEU A 43 -7.82 1.84 -18.13
N ALA A 44 -7.87 0.51 -18.09
CA ALA A 44 -8.53 -0.27 -19.12
C ALA A 44 -10.04 -0.28 -18.93
N ARG A 45 -10.51 -0.37 -17.67
CA ARG A 45 -11.92 -0.42 -17.32
C ARG A 45 -12.52 0.97 -17.05
N GLN A 46 -11.68 1.97 -16.84
CA GLN A 46 -12.08 3.31 -16.41
C GLN A 46 -12.92 3.25 -15.12
N GLU A 47 -12.42 2.52 -14.14
CA GLU A 47 -13.08 2.36 -12.83
C GLU A 47 -12.07 2.45 -11.70
N VAL A 48 -12.57 2.68 -10.48
CA VAL A 48 -11.74 2.62 -9.28
C VAL A 48 -11.36 1.18 -8.98
N TRP A 49 -10.07 0.88 -9.06
CA TRP A 49 -9.51 -0.41 -8.66
C TRP A 49 -9.33 -0.51 -7.14
N GLY A 50 -8.98 0.60 -6.50
CA GLY A 50 -8.74 0.68 -5.06
C GLY A 50 -8.52 2.09 -4.58
N TYR A 51 -8.20 2.22 -3.30
CA TYR A 51 -7.82 3.49 -2.68
C TYR A 51 -6.58 3.29 -1.81
N GLU A 52 -5.67 4.23 -1.88
CA GLU A 52 -4.56 4.33 -0.94
C GLU A 52 -4.98 5.14 0.28
N ALA A 53 -4.70 4.61 1.47
CA ALA A 53 -4.93 5.27 2.75
C ALA A 53 -3.69 6.06 3.18
N LEU A 54 -3.84 7.36 3.27
CA LEU A 54 -2.79 8.33 3.57
C LEU A 54 -3.07 8.99 4.92
N VAL A 55 -2.14 8.93 5.87
CA VAL A 55 -2.30 9.56 7.19
C VAL A 55 -2.48 11.08 7.06
N ARG A 56 -3.38 11.63 7.89
CA ARG A 56 -3.64 13.06 8.05
C ARG A 56 -3.92 13.37 9.51
N GLY A 57 -3.65 14.60 9.94
CA GLY A 57 -4.17 15.08 11.21
C GLY A 57 -5.69 15.28 11.16
N GLU A 58 -6.34 15.25 12.31
CA GLU A 58 -7.79 15.47 12.39
C GLU A 58 -8.20 16.91 12.00
N GLY A 59 -7.30 17.86 12.11
CA GLY A 59 -7.46 19.23 11.63
C GLY A 59 -7.11 19.43 10.15
N GLY A 60 -6.71 18.36 9.45
CA GLY A 60 -6.29 18.41 8.04
C GLY A 60 -4.77 18.55 7.86
N GLU A 61 -3.98 18.41 8.91
CA GLU A 61 -2.52 18.49 8.85
C GLU A 61 -1.96 17.41 7.90
N PRO A 62 -0.92 17.74 7.11
CA PRO A 62 -0.32 16.81 6.16
C PRO A 62 0.39 15.64 6.87
N ALA A 63 0.65 14.57 6.13
CA ALA A 63 1.30 13.38 6.65
C ALA A 63 2.63 13.67 7.36
N CYS A 64 3.46 14.57 6.82
CA CYS A 64 4.76 14.94 7.41
C CYS A 64 4.60 15.45 8.85
N ALA A 65 3.61 16.30 9.13
CA ALA A 65 3.37 16.85 10.46
C ALA A 65 2.96 15.77 11.50
N ILE A 66 2.33 14.69 11.04
CA ILE A 66 2.00 13.55 11.91
C ILE A 66 3.22 12.65 12.08
N LEU A 67 3.94 12.36 10.98
CA LEU A 67 5.11 11.48 10.99
C LEU A 67 6.27 12.05 11.84
N GLU A 68 6.43 13.37 11.91
CA GLU A 68 7.40 14.04 12.78
C GLU A 68 7.16 13.78 14.28
N GLN A 69 5.94 13.41 14.66
CA GLN A 69 5.60 13.09 16.05
C GLN A 69 5.84 11.61 16.39
N VAL A 70 6.16 10.78 15.39
CA VAL A 70 6.40 9.34 15.55
C VAL A 70 7.87 9.09 15.82
N ASP A 71 8.17 8.54 17.00
CA ASP A 71 9.52 8.17 17.42
C ASP A 71 9.71 6.64 17.48
N ALA A 72 10.91 6.21 17.87
CA ALA A 72 11.23 4.79 18.00
C ALA A 72 10.38 4.05 19.06
N GLN A 73 9.75 4.77 20.00
CA GLN A 73 8.91 4.17 21.04
C GLN A 73 7.44 4.04 20.59
N THR A 74 7.00 4.88 19.66
CA THR A 74 5.61 4.98 19.19
C THR A 74 5.40 4.37 17.79
N VAL A 75 6.46 4.16 16.99
CA VAL A 75 6.38 3.70 15.60
C VAL A 75 5.54 2.41 15.43
N TYR A 76 5.64 1.48 16.36
CA TYR A 76 4.84 0.25 16.34
C TYR A 76 3.37 0.48 16.55
N ALA A 77 3.04 1.25 17.62
CA ALA A 77 1.67 1.58 17.96
C ALA A 77 1.04 2.39 16.82
N PHE A 78 1.81 3.30 16.23
CA PHE A 78 1.38 4.11 15.11
C PHE A 78 1.09 3.28 13.85
N ASP A 79 2.02 2.42 13.44
CA ASP A 79 1.85 1.54 12.28
C ASP A 79 0.60 0.63 12.41
N GLN A 80 0.36 0.06 13.59
CA GLN A 80 -0.86 -0.71 13.85
C GLN A 80 -2.12 0.16 13.85
N ALA A 81 -2.07 1.33 14.48
CA ALA A 81 -3.20 2.24 14.55
C ALA A 81 -3.59 2.76 13.15
N CYS A 82 -2.62 3.05 12.28
CA CYS A 82 -2.87 3.41 10.88
C CYS A 82 -3.64 2.33 10.14
N ARG A 83 -3.23 1.06 10.26
CA ARG A 83 -3.91 -0.06 9.61
C ARG A 83 -5.35 -0.24 10.09
N ILE A 84 -5.55 -0.20 11.41
CA ILE A 84 -6.88 -0.31 12.01
C ILE A 84 -7.77 0.84 11.54
N ARG A 85 -7.27 2.09 11.66
CA ARG A 85 -8.03 3.28 11.28
C ARG A 85 -8.39 3.30 9.80
N ALA A 86 -7.45 2.92 8.92
CA ALA A 86 -7.70 2.81 7.49
C ALA A 86 -8.83 1.82 7.19
N ILE A 87 -8.80 0.63 7.78
CA ILE A 87 -9.83 -0.40 7.56
C ILE A 87 -11.20 0.07 8.07
N GLU A 88 -11.26 0.61 9.30
CA GLU A 88 -12.51 1.06 9.92
C GLU A 88 -13.17 2.18 9.10
N LEU A 89 -12.40 3.20 8.71
CA LEU A 89 -12.91 4.30 7.89
C LEU A 89 -13.31 3.83 6.50
N PHE A 90 -12.45 3.06 5.84
CA PHE A 90 -12.74 2.58 4.49
C PHE A 90 -13.97 1.68 4.44
N ALA A 91 -14.13 0.79 5.41
CA ALA A 91 -15.32 -0.05 5.51
C ALA A 91 -16.61 0.77 5.72
N ALA A 92 -16.54 1.81 6.56
CA ALA A 92 -17.67 2.70 6.81
C ALA A 92 -18.05 3.58 5.60
N LEU A 93 -17.06 3.95 4.77
CA LEU A 93 -17.25 4.82 3.61
C LEU A 93 -17.56 4.05 2.32
N SER A 94 -17.17 2.78 2.25
CA SER A 94 -17.34 1.96 1.04
C SER A 94 -18.82 1.68 0.75
N PRO A 95 -19.28 1.86 -0.50
CA PRO A 95 -20.62 1.45 -0.89
C PRO A 95 -20.83 -0.07 -0.67
N PRO A 96 -22.05 -0.51 -0.35
CA PRO A 96 -22.38 -1.93 -0.29
C PRO A 96 -22.01 -2.66 -1.59
N GLY A 97 -21.33 -3.81 -1.46
CA GLY A 97 -20.90 -4.60 -2.63
C GLY A 97 -19.65 -4.07 -3.34
N SER A 98 -19.01 -3.01 -2.84
CA SER A 98 -17.73 -2.53 -3.39
C SER A 98 -16.68 -3.63 -3.39
N THR A 99 -15.95 -3.75 -4.50
CA THR A 99 -14.79 -4.64 -4.67
C THR A 99 -13.46 -3.90 -4.64
N ALA A 100 -13.51 -2.57 -4.45
CA ALA A 100 -12.32 -1.73 -4.43
C ALA A 100 -11.33 -2.18 -3.34
N LYS A 101 -10.05 -2.23 -3.68
CA LYS A 101 -8.98 -2.60 -2.75
C LYS A 101 -8.65 -1.43 -1.82
N LEU A 102 -8.06 -1.75 -0.67
CA LEU A 102 -7.52 -0.78 0.26
C LEU A 102 -6.02 -0.99 0.38
N SER A 103 -5.25 -0.01 -0.05
CA SER A 103 -3.81 0.02 0.11
C SER A 103 -3.41 0.78 1.37
N ILE A 104 -2.47 0.20 2.13
CA ILE A 104 -2.02 0.73 3.41
C ILE A 104 -0.51 0.64 3.48
N ASN A 105 0.13 1.78 3.73
CA ASN A 105 1.55 1.84 4.01
C ASN A 105 1.88 1.11 5.32
N PHE A 106 2.95 0.33 5.34
CA PHE A 106 3.47 -0.29 6.56
C PHE A 106 4.99 -0.21 6.61
N LYS A 107 5.53 -0.35 7.82
CA LYS A 107 6.97 -0.35 8.04
C LYS A 107 7.46 -1.77 8.30
N PRO A 108 8.19 -2.44 7.35
CA PRO A 108 8.72 -3.78 7.53
C PRO A 108 9.57 -3.94 8.80
N ASN A 109 10.39 -2.94 9.12
CA ASN A 109 11.19 -2.92 10.33
C ASN A 109 10.34 -2.84 11.62
N ALA A 110 9.07 -2.46 11.53
CA ALA A 110 8.10 -2.49 12.61
C ALA A 110 7.40 -3.85 12.77
N VAL A 111 7.68 -4.85 11.94
CA VAL A 111 7.07 -6.19 11.99
C VAL A 111 8.08 -7.21 12.51
N TYR A 112 8.04 -7.53 13.81
CA TYR A 112 8.94 -8.55 14.40
C TYR A 112 8.49 -9.96 14.09
N GLU A 113 7.21 -10.24 14.30
CA GLU A 113 6.58 -11.53 14.05
C GLU A 113 5.34 -11.31 13.17
N PRO A 114 5.41 -11.64 11.87
CA PRO A 114 4.34 -11.31 10.92
C PRO A 114 2.95 -11.79 11.37
N ALA A 115 2.85 -13.03 11.87
CA ALA A 115 1.57 -13.62 12.30
C ALA A 115 1.01 -12.94 13.56
N ALA A 116 1.86 -12.48 14.47
CA ALA A 116 1.42 -11.77 15.68
C ALA A 116 1.07 -10.31 15.40
N CYS A 117 1.88 -9.63 14.55
CA CYS A 117 1.71 -8.23 14.24
C CYS A 117 0.48 -7.96 13.36
N ILE A 118 0.07 -8.92 12.52
CA ILE A 118 -1.09 -8.77 11.64
C ILE A 118 -2.44 -9.00 12.35
N ARG A 119 -2.45 -9.57 13.56
CA ARG A 119 -3.67 -9.92 14.28
C ARG A 119 -4.62 -8.74 14.43
N ALA A 120 -4.14 -7.58 14.89
CA ALA A 120 -4.97 -6.40 15.06
C ALA A 120 -5.64 -5.94 13.76
N THR A 121 -4.97 -6.13 12.62
CA THR A 121 -5.51 -5.88 11.30
C THR A 121 -6.63 -6.87 10.94
N LEU A 122 -6.42 -8.16 11.22
CA LEU A 122 -7.43 -9.20 11.00
C LEU A 122 -8.66 -8.97 11.88
N ASP A 123 -8.46 -8.63 13.16
CA ASP A 123 -9.54 -8.31 14.10
C ASP A 123 -10.34 -7.07 13.63
N ALA A 124 -9.68 -6.05 13.07
CA ALA A 124 -10.34 -4.87 12.52
C ALA A 124 -11.17 -5.23 11.28
N ALA A 125 -10.63 -6.03 10.36
CA ALA A 125 -11.34 -6.50 9.19
C ALA A 125 -12.58 -7.34 9.56
N GLU A 126 -12.45 -8.25 10.54
CA GLU A 126 -13.56 -9.06 11.03
C GLU A 126 -14.67 -8.20 11.68
N ARG A 127 -14.31 -7.29 12.58
CA ARG A 127 -15.28 -6.40 13.24
C ARG A 127 -16.06 -5.52 12.27
N THR A 128 -15.43 -5.10 11.18
CA THR A 128 -16.06 -4.23 10.17
C THR A 128 -16.75 -5.00 9.04
N GLY A 129 -16.59 -6.33 8.99
CA GLY A 129 -17.05 -7.14 7.87
C GLY A 129 -16.25 -6.88 6.57
N PHE A 130 -15.07 -6.25 6.68
CA PHE A 130 -14.23 -5.96 5.52
C PHE A 130 -13.55 -7.23 5.00
N ASP A 131 -13.69 -7.50 3.70
CA ASP A 131 -12.99 -8.63 3.07
C ASP A 131 -11.49 -8.39 3.03
N ARG A 132 -10.75 -9.11 3.85
CA ARG A 132 -9.30 -9.02 3.98
C ARG A 132 -8.54 -9.25 2.67
N THR A 133 -9.10 -10.00 1.72
CA THR A 133 -8.47 -10.25 0.41
C THR A 133 -8.38 -8.99 -0.46
N ARG A 134 -9.04 -7.93 -0.03
CA ARG A 134 -8.98 -6.59 -0.64
C ARG A 134 -7.87 -5.72 -0.05
N LEU A 135 -7.15 -6.19 1.00
CA LEU A 135 -6.03 -5.46 1.57
C LEU A 135 -4.78 -5.60 0.71
N MET A 136 -4.11 -4.50 0.50
CA MET A 136 -2.76 -4.39 -0.06
C MET A 136 -1.87 -3.66 0.94
N PHE A 137 -0.65 -4.13 1.13
CA PHE A 137 0.33 -3.51 2.01
C PHE A 137 1.50 -2.98 1.19
N GLU A 138 1.82 -1.70 1.38
CA GLU A 138 2.87 -0.99 0.66
C GLU A 138 4.08 -0.75 1.57
N PHE A 139 5.28 -0.90 1.04
CA PHE A 139 6.54 -0.59 1.71
C PHE A 139 7.48 0.08 0.71
N THR A 140 8.25 1.04 1.19
CA THR A 140 9.12 1.87 0.35
C THR A 140 10.47 1.22 0.08
N GLU A 141 11.06 1.55 -1.07
CA GLU A 141 12.41 1.16 -1.47
C GLU A 141 13.48 1.71 -0.50
N ASP A 142 13.28 2.92 0.02
CA ASP A 142 14.22 3.65 0.88
C ASP A 142 14.24 3.17 2.34
N GLU A 143 13.30 2.34 2.75
CA GLU A 143 13.37 1.77 4.10
C GLU A 143 14.64 0.93 4.19
N ARG A 144 15.62 1.38 5.00
CA ARG A 144 16.86 0.64 5.24
C ARG A 144 16.52 -0.77 5.70
N MET A 145 16.37 -1.68 4.76
CA MET A 145 16.09 -3.08 5.02
C MET A 145 17.35 -3.69 5.62
N GLN A 146 17.40 -3.72 6.95
CA GLN A 146 18.52 -4.32 7.68
C GLN A 146 18.62 -5.83 7.41
N ASP A 147 17.49 -6.46 7.05
CA ASP A 147 17.38 -7.88 6.73
C ASP A 147 16.36 -8.11 5.60
N VAL A 148 16.83 -8.21 4.35
CA VAL A 148 16.00 -8.54 3.17
C VAL A 148 15.27 -9.88 3.36
N GLY A 149 15.91 -10.85 4.02
CA GLY A 149 15.30 -12.13 4.36
C GLY A 149 14.09 -11.98 5.29
N HIS A 150 14.12 -11.00 6.20
CA HIS A 150 12.98 -10.67 7.05
C HIS A 150 11.80 -10.13 6.25
N VAL A 151 12.05 -9.18 5.34
CA VAL A 151 10.99 -8.61 4.49
C VAL A 151 10.38 -9.70 3.59
N ARG A 152 11.19 -10.58 3.02
CA ARG A 152 10.69 -11.71 2.26
C ARG A 152 9.75 -12.59 3.09
N ARG A 153 10.11 -12.91 4.34
CA ARG A 153 9.23 -13.67 5.25
C ARG A 153 7.91 -12.95 5.53
N ILE A 154 7.91 -11.62 5.65
CA ILE A 154 6.68 -10.82 5.80
C ILE A 154 5.81 -10.96 4.56
N ILE A 155 6.35 -10.74 3.36
CA ILE A 155 5.63 -10.83 2.08
C ILE A 155 5.00 -12.24 1.92
N GLU A 156 5.79 -13.29 2.17
CA GLU A 156 5.30 -14.66 2.12
C GLU A 156 4.18 -14.93 3.12
N ALA A 157 4.30 -14.41 4.34
CA ALA A 157 3.27 -14.54 5.37
C ALA A 157 1.99 -13.78 4.97
N TYR A 158 2.12 -12.54 4.49
CA TYR A 158 0.98 -11.72 4.05
C TYR A 158 0.25 -12.35 2.86
N ARG A 159 1.00 -12.91 1.91
CA ARG A 159 0.41 -13.65 0.79
C ARG A 159 -0.40 -14.87 1.25
N ARG A 160 0.05 -15.61 2.30
CA ARG A 160 -0.71 -16.72 2.91
C ARG A 160 -2.02 -16.25 3.56
N PHE A 161 -2.08 -15.01 4.05
CA PHE A 161 -3.30 -14.40 4.56
C PHE A 161 -4.23 -13.91 3.44
N GLY A 162 -3.81 -13.96 2.18
CA GLY A 162 -4.56 -13.50 1.01
C GLY A 162 -4.40 -12.01 0.74
N PHE A 163 -3.43 -11.33 1.37
CA PHE A 163 -3.12 -9.93 1.10
C PHE A 163 -2.26 -9.79 -0.14
N MET A 164 -2.38 -8.63 -0.79
CA MET A 164 -1.43 -8.17 -1.79
C MET A 164 -0.30 -7.38 -1.11
N THR A 165 0.85 -7.34 -1.79
CA THR A 165 2.00 -6.53 -1.38
C THR A 165 2.44 -5.64 -2.52
N ALA A 166 2.84 -4.41 -2.22
CA ALA A 166 3.36 -3.47 -3.19
C ALA A 166 4.70 -2.88 -2.74
N LEU A 167 5.63 -2.72 -3.67
CA LEU A 167 6.84 -1.94 -3.47
C LEU A 167 6.59 -0.53 -3.96
N ASP A 168 6.67 0.42 -3.05
CA ASP A 168 6.38 1.84 -3.26
C ASP A 168 7.64 2.65 -3.60
N ASP A 169 7.45 3.84 -4.18
CA ASP A 169 8.51 4.78 -4.59
C ASP A 169 9.56 4.13 -5.52
N PHE A 170 9.16 3.15 -6.35
CA PHE A 170 10.09 2.41 -7.19
C PHE A 170 10.74 3.32 -8.25
N GLY A 171 12.08 3.40 -8.16
CA GLY A 171 12.90 4.24 -9.03
C GLY A 171 13.29 5.59 -8.45
N ALA A 172 12.85 5.94 -7.24
CA ALA A 172 13.33 7.11 -6.51
C ALA A 172 14.66 6.82 -5.78
N GLY A 173 14.91 5.56 -5.39
CA GLY A 173 16.09 5.13 -4.64
C GLY A 173 17.08 4.30 -5.46
N TYR A 174 17.96 3.57 -4.76
CA TYR A 174 19.07 2.80 -5.37
C TYR A 174 18.87 1.28 -5.28
N ALA A 175 17.93 0.78 -4.52
CA ALA A 175 17.83 -0.63 -4.15
C ALA A 175 16.77 -1.43 -4.91
N GLY A 176 15.84 -0.78 -5.61
CA GLY A 176 14.61 -1.39 -6.13
C GLY A 176 14.84 -2.62 -7.02
N LEU A 177 15.73 -2.55 -7.99
CA LEU A 177 16.00 -3.68 -8.88
C LEU A 177 16.62 -4.88 -8.14
N SER A 178 17.51 -4.64 -7.17
CA SER A 178 18.09 -5.72 -6.37
C SER A 178 17.05 -6.36 -5.45
N LEU A 179 16.14 -5.56 -4.89
CA LEU A 179 15.05 -6.07 -4.08
C LEU A 179 14.13 -7.01 -4.86
N LEU A 180 13.81 -6.69 -6.11
CA LEU A 180 12.98 -7.55 -6.96
C LEU A 180 13.61 -8.90 -7.28
N SER A 181 14.95 -9.01 -7.23
CA SER A 181 15.63 -10.30 -7.39
C SER A 181 15.47 -11.22 -6.18
N ASP A 182 15.31 -10.63 -5.00
CA ASP A 182 15.22 -11.36 -3.72
C ASP A 182 13.78 -11.57 -3.24
N MET A 183 12.87 -10.69 -3.65
CA MET A 183 11.45 -10.75 -3.30
C MET A 183 10.59 -10.32 -4.50
N THR A 184 9.41 -10.92 -4.64
CA THR A 184 8.49 -10.63 -5.73
C THR A 184 7.19 -10.08 -5.14
N PRO A 185 7.01 -8.75 -5.00
CA PRO A 185 5.74 -8.16 -4.61
C PRO A 185 4.67 -8.43 -5.69
N ASP A 186 3.41 -8.23 -5.37
CA ASP A 186 2.33 -8.39 -6.35
C ASP A 186 2.23 -7.15 -7.27
N LEU A 187 2.75 -5.99 -6.80
CA LEU A 187 2.69 -4.72 -7.51
C LEU A 187 3.95 -3.88 -7.23
N ILE A 188 4.38 -3.09 -8.22
CA ILE A 188 5.33 -1.98 -8.05
C ILE A 188 4.65 -0.67 -8.40
N LYS A 189 4.87 0.37 -7.57
CA LYS A 189 4.38 1.73 -7.80
C LYS A 189 5.56 2.55 -8.35
N LEU A 190 5.45 2.97 -9.60
CA LEU A 190 6.48 3.76 -10.27
C LEU A 190 6.41 5.20 -9.75
N ASP A 191 7.48 5.64 -9.12
CA ASP A 191 7.58 6.97 -8.52
C ASP A 191 7.33 8.09 -9.54
N MET A 192 6.78 9.18 -9.04
CA MET A 192 6.47 10.37 -9.85
C MET A 192 7.69 10.95 -10.58
N SER A 193 8.91 10.74 -10.11
CA SER A 193 10.14 11.20 -10.80
C SER A 193 10.35 10.52 -12.14
N LEU A 194 9.86 9.30 -12.32
CA LEU A 194 9.88 8.56 -13.59
C LEU A 194 8.70 8.92 -14.49
N VAL A 195 7.58 9.33 -13.91
CA VAL A 195 6.29 9.49 -14.61
C VAL A 195 6.03 10.94 -15.02
N ARG A 196 6.44 11.90 -14.21
CA ARG A 196 6.19 13.32 -14.46
C ARG A 196 6.88 13.79 -15.75
N GLY A 197 6.11 14.37 -16.69
CA GLY A 197 6.59 14.81 -18.00
C GLY A 197 7.06 13.66 -18.90
N ILE A 198 6.56 12.45 -18.69
CA ILE A 198 6.92 11.28 -19.49
C ILE A 198 6.49 11.41 -20.96
N ASP A 199 5.41 12.15 -21.22
CA ASP A 199 4.88 12.43 -22.55
C ASP A 199 5.91 13.12 -23.47
N THR A 200 6.77 13.94 -22.89
CA THR A 200 7.79 14.73 -23.62
C THR A 200 9.22 14.19 -23.45
N SER A 201 9.42 13.11 -22.69
CA SER A 201 10.75 12.58 -22.37
C SER A 201 10.99 11.17 -22.95
N PRO A 202 11.67 11.04 -24.11
CA PRO A 202 12.01 9.73 -24.66
C PRO A 202 12.82 8.83 -23.72
N ALA A 203 13.66 9.44 -22.86
CA ALA A 203 14.45 8.70 -21.89
C ALA A 203 13.56 8.05 -20.81
N ARG A 204 12.59 8.80 -20.24
CA ARG A 204 11.64 8.26 -19.27
C ARG A 204 10.76 7.18 -19.91
N GLN A 205 10.29 7.39 -21.14
CA GLN A 205 9.52 6.38 -21.88
C GLN A 205 10.30 5.09 -22.04
N ALA A 206 11.58 5.15 -22.45
CA ALA A 206 12.43 3.98 -22.60
C ALA A 206 12.66 3.24 -21.25
N ILE A 207 12.91 3.98 -20.17
CA ILE A 207 13.09 3.41 -18.83
C ILE A 207 11.81 2.72 -18.37
N VAL A 208 10.68 3.42 -18.41
CA VAL A 208 9.39 2.87 -17.97
C VAL A 208 8.97 1.67 -18.84
N GLN A 209 9.21 1.72 -20.15
CA GLN A 209 8.97 0.57 -21.03
C GLN A 209 9.79 -0.65 -20.59
N GLY A 210 11.08 -0.46 -20.26
CA GLY A 210 11.94 -1.53 -19.74
C GLY A 210 11.41 -2.12 -18.42
N LEU A 211 10.95 -1.25 -17.51
CA LEU A 211 10.35 -1.67 -16.23
C LEU A 211 9.06 -2.47 -16.44
N VAL A 212 8.19 -2.04 -17.35
CA VAL A 212 6.94 -2.76 -17.66
C VAL A 212 7.23 -4.14 -18.24
N VAL A 213 8.23 -4.28 -19.14
CA VAL A 213 8.64 -5.58 -19.69
C VAL A 213 9.16 -6.49 -18.59
N MET A 214 10.03 -5.97 -17.73
CA MET A 214 10.58 -6.71 -16.58
C MET A 214 9.48 -7.16 -15.61
N ALA A 215 8.61 -6.24 -15.19
CA ALA A 215 7.52 -6.53 -14.27
C ALA A 215 6.59 -7.61 -14.82
N ARG A 216 6.23 -7.52 -16.10
CA ARG A 216 5.43 -8.54 -16.79
C ARG A 216 6.10 -9.92 -16.80
N ALA A 217 7.41 -9.98 -17.04
CA ALA A 217 8.16 -11.24 -17.01
C ALA A 217 8.20 -11.87 -15.61
N LEU A 218 8.15 -11.04 -14.54
CA LEU A 218 8.11 -11.48 -13.15
C LEU A 218 6.68 -11.72 -12.62
N GLY A 219 5.64 -11.42 -13.41
CA GLY A 219 4.24 -11.53 -12.98
C GLY A 219 3.81 -10.42 -12.01
N ILE A 220 4.50 -9.28 -12.01
CA ILE A 220 4.27 -8.13 -11.16
C ILE A 220 3.43 -7.09 -11.91
N HIS A 221 2.44 -6.48 -11.24
CA HIS A 221 1.69 -5.36 -11.80
C HIS A 221 2.47 -4.04 -11.65
N CYS A 222 2.31 -3.12 -12.62
CA CYS A 222 2.83 -1.76 -12.52
C CYS A 222 1.68 -0.78 -12.28
N LEU A 223 1.89 0.15 -11.34
CA LEU A 223 1.06 1.32 -11.10
C LEU A 223 1.90 2.56 -11.33
N ALA A 224 1.40 3.52 -12.11
CA ALA A 224 2.06 4.81 -12.31
C ALA A 224 1.49 5.85 -11.34
N GLU A 225 2.38 6.55 -10.63
CA GLU A 225 2.00 7.54 -9.63
C GLU A 225 2.24 8.98 -10.08
N GLY A 226 1.58 9.90 -9.39
CA GLY A 226 1.81 11.33 -9.57
C GLY A 226 1.38 11.89 -10.91
N LEU A 227 0.47 11.23 -11.62
CA LEU A 227 -0.06 11.72 -12.90
C LEU A 227 -0.90 12.99 -12.71
N GLU A 228 -0.61 14.04 -13.49
CA GLU A 228 -1.30 15.33 -13.42
C GLU A 228 -1.91 15.75 -14.74
N THR A 229 -1.46 15.18 -15.87
CA THR A 229 -1.93 15.57 -17.20
C THR A 229 -2.51 14.38 -17.97
N ARG A 230 -3.38 14.71 -18.93
CA ARG A 230 -3.96 13.73 -19.86
C ARG A 230 -2.89 13.07 -20.73
N GLU A 231 -1.89 13.83 -21.12
CA GLU A 231 -0.77 13.41 -21.96
C GLU A 231 0.11 12.37 -21.23
N GLU A 232 0.38 12.58 -19.95
CA GLU A 232 1.07 11.61 -19.09
C GLU A 232 0.26 10.32 -19.00
N VAL A 233 -1.06 10.40 -18.71
CA VAL A 233 -1.95 9.23 -18.63
C VAL A 233 -1.99 8.47 -19.96
N ALA A 234 -2.12 9.17 -21.09
CA ALA A 234 -2.13 8.53 -22.40
C ALA A 234 -0.82 7.80 -22.69
N THR A 235 0.31 8.40 -22.29
CA THR A 235 1.65 7.85 -22.50
C THR A 235 1.87 6.59 -21.66
N VAL A 236 1.60 6.62 -20.35
CA VAL A 236 1.77 5.44 -19.49
C VAL A 236 0.87 4.29 -19.91
N ARG A 237 -0.36 4.59 -20.37
CA ARG A 237 -1.29 3.60 -20.93
C ARG A 237 -0.73 2.97 -22.22
N ALA A 238 -0.18 3.78 -23.12
CA ALA A 238 0.46 3.30 -24.37
C ALA A 238 1.68 2.40 -24.07
N LEU A 239 2.42 2.67 -22.99
CA LEU A 239 3.54 1.83 -22.53
C LEU A 239 3.09 0.53 -21.86
N GLY A 240 1.77 0.32 -21.66
CA GLY A 240 1.20 -0.92 -21.15
C GLY A 240 0.99 -0.96 -19.63
N ILE A 241 1.03 0.19 -18.96
CA ILE A 241 0.62 0.32 -17.55
C ILE A 241 -0.90 0.34 -17.48
N THR A 242 -1.45 -0.45 -16.56
CA THR A 242 -2.91 -0.62 -16.40
C THR A 242 -3.48 0.05 -15.17
N LEU A 243 -2.65 0.31 -14.15
CA LEU A 243 -3.06 0.98 -12.92
C LEU A 243 -2.39 2.35 -12.81
N ALA A 244 -3.13 3.32 -12.33
CA ALA A 244 -2.67 4.70 -12.28
C ALA A 244 -3.24 5.45 -11.07
N GLN A 245 -2.46 6.40 -10.55
CA GLN A 245 -2.84 7.29 -9.46
C GLN A 245 -2.26 8.68 -9.71
N GLY A 246 -3.00 9.72 -9.34
CA GLY A 246 -2.52 11.08 -9.47
C GLY A 246 -3.62 12.12 -9.38
N PHE A 247 -3.22 13.38 -9.28
CA PHE A 247 -4.14 14.52 -9.16
C PHE A 247 -4.97 14.74 -10.42
N TYR A 248 -4.55 14.17 -11.54
CA TYR A 248 -5.37 14.14 -12.75
C TYR A 248 -6.73 13.50 -12.48
N PHE A 249 -6.76 12.42 -11.72
CA PHE A 249 -8.00 11.72 -11.40
C PHE A 249 -8.70 12.35 -10.18
N ALA A 250 -8.00 12.41 -9.05
CA ALA A 250 -8.47 13.06 -7.83
C ALA A 250 -7.32 13.32 -6.85
N GLN A 251 -7.48 14.35 -6.04
CA GLN A 251 -6.63 14.57 -4.87
C GLN A 251 -7.09 13.66 -3.71
N PRO A 252 -6.19 13.33 -2.76
CA PRO A 252 -6.58 12.65 -1.52
C PRO A 252 -7.61 13.46 -0.76
N ALA A 253 -8.67 12.81 -0.26
CA ALA A 253 -9.72 13.46 0.53
C ALA A 253 -9.81 12.85 1.93
N THR A 254 -9.77 13.72 2.96
CA THR A 254 -9.79 13.28 4.37
C THR A 254 -11.16 12.72 4.73
N ALA A 255 -11.17 11.50 5.28
CA ALA A 255 -12.37 10.76 5.69
C ALA A 255 -13.48 10.72 4.62
N TYR A 256 -13.08 10.66 3.36
CA TYR A 256 -13.97 10.62 2.21
C TYR A 256 -13.33 9.82 1.07
N LEU A 257 -14.14 9.12 0.26
CA LEU A 257 -13.69 8.42 -0.95
C LEU A 257 -13.99 9.30 -2.17
N PRO A 258 -13.00 10.01 -2.73
CA PRO A 258 -13.24 10.90 -3.86
C PRO A 258 -13.56 10.09 -5.13
N GLU A 259 -14.54 10.60 -5.88
CA GLU A 259 -14.86 10.10 -7.21
C GLU A 259 -13.81 10.60 -8.22
N PRO A 260 -13.22 9.73 -9.04
CA PRO A 260 -12.22 10.12 -10.01
C PRO A 260 -12.86 10.78 -11.24
N ARG A 261 -12.07 11.63 -11.91
CA ARG A 261 -12.37 12.13 -13.26
C ARG A 261 -11.73 11.21 -14.28
N PHE A 262 -12.35 11.09 -15.46
CA PHE A 262 -11.86 10.26 -16.56
C PHE A 262 -11.76 11.02 -17.89
N ASP A 263 -11.92 12.36 -17.84
CA ASP A 263 -12.02 13.23 -19.02
C ASP A 263 -10.68 13.47 -19.73
#